data_c267ff3997b5e34ad313f52638e83044
#
_entry.id   c267ff3997b5e34ad313f52638e83044
#
_cell.length_a   1.000
_cell.length_b   1.000
_cell.length_c   1.000
_cell.angle_alpha   90.00
_cell.angle_beta   90.00
_cell.angle_gamma   90.00
#
_symmetry.space_group_name_H-M   'P 1'
#
loop_
_entity.id
_entity.type
_entity.pdbx_description
1 polymer ?
#
loop_
_entity_poly.entity_id
_entity_poly.type
_entity_poly.pdbx_seq_one_letter_code
_entity_poly.pdbx_strand_id
1 'polypeptide(L)'
;MRTPPADLDPGALVRALADGWGIAADRIDYAPVGAGSHHWRVVADDGVRTFATVDHLGQKAWLGDDPDAAFAGLRAALDTATALAGSGLGFVVAPRPSAGGASLLRVGELFALAVYPFVDGRSGDFDDAPDGEGVVEMLAAVHGAENAAAHASAEGVSVPGRSHILAAMQDERPWSGGPFSRPAQRAFEAHRGDVADLLALADRLAAAIEARGRPHVVTHGEPHPGNILTTAGGKVLVDWDTVSVAPPERDLWGLARTPGDPAAVAYTELTGRPVDGDALDLFRLIWDLKDLAEYLHVLRAPHTENEDTEREFRGLEHCVSVRGEWAGRLD
;
A
#
# COMPACT_ATOMS: atom_id res chain seq x y z
N MET A 1 -10.82 -4.27 -3.45
CA MET A 1 -11.54 -5.56 -3.39
C MET A 1 -12.81 -5.50 -4.23
N ARG A 2 -13.12 -6.59 -4.96
CA ARG A 2 -14.29 -6.63 -5.88
C ARG A 2 -15.57 -7.04 -5.16
N THR A 3 -15.44 -7.79 -4.08
CA THR A 3 -16.57 -8.29 -3.30
C THR A 3 -16.58 -7.69 -1.89
N PRO A 4 -17.76 -7.35 -1.31
CA PRO A 4 -17.81 -6.92 0.07
C PRO A 4 -17.38 -8.07 1.01
N PRO A 5 -16.78 -7.76 2.18
CA PRO A 5 -16.35 -8.79 3.13
C PRO A 5 -17.56 -9.50 3.70
N ALA A 6 -17.53 -10.86 3.69
CA ALA A 6 -18.66 -11.68 4.11
C ALA A 6 -18.90 -11.67 5.64
N ASP A 7 -17.87 -11.36 6.39
CA ASP A 7 -17.84 -11.37 7.86
C ASP A 7 -18.02 -9.98 8.49
N LEU A 8 -18.19 -8.93 7.69
CA LEU A 8 -18.57 -7.60 8.16
C LEU A 8 -20.10 -7.47 8.28
N ASP A 9 -20.61 -7.23 9.49
CA ASP A 9 -22.03 -6.86 9.68
C ASP A 9 -22.30 -5.48 9.06
N PRO A 10 -23.15 -5.37 8.03
CA PRO A 10 -23.50 -4.06 7.45
C PRO A 10 -24.09 -3.09 8.48
N GLY A 11 -24.81 -3.60 9.48
CA GLY A 11 -25.34 -2.77 10.58
C GLY A 11 -24.23 -2.22 11.49
N ALA A 12 -23.11 -2.93 11.63
CA ALA A 12 -21.97 -2.43 12.38
C ALA A 12 -21.30 -1.26 11.67
N LEU A 13 -21.19 -1.31 10.33
CA LEU A 13 -20.69 -0.18 9.52
C LEU A 13 -21.56 1.07 9.69
N VAL A 14 -22.90 0.92 9.58
CA VAL A 14 -23.85 2.03 9.76
C VAL A 14 -23.71 2.66 11.16
N ARG A 15 -23.65 1.83 12.20
CA ARG A 15 -23.46 2.32 13.58
C ARG A 15 -22.11 3.03 13.74
N ALA A 16 -21.03 2.47 13.21
CA ALA A 16 -19.70 3.07 13.31
C ALA A 16 -19.62 4.44 12.60
N LEU A 17 -20.30 4.62 11.46
CA LEU A 17 -20.42 5.90 10.77
C LEU A 17 -21.19 6.93 11.60
N ALA A 18 -22.31 6.53 12.20
CA ALA A 18 -23.12 7.39 13.05
C ALA A 18 -22.38 7.77 14.34
N ASP A 19 -21.83 6.80 15.07
CA ASP A 19 -21.19 7.02 16.36
C ASP A 19 -19.84 7.74 16.21
N GLY A 20 -19.07 7.39 15.17
CA GLY A 20 -17.73 7.92 14.95
C GLY A 20 -17.70 9.29 14.28
N TRP A 21 -18.59 9.54 13.33
CA TRP A 21 -18.54 10.76 12.51
C TRP A 21 -19.87 11.55 12.47
N GLY A 22 -20.89 11.08 13.19
CA GLY A 22 -22.23 11.71 13.17
C GLY A 22 -22.91 11.58 11.80
N ILE A 23 -22.55 10.58 10.98
CA ILE A 23 -23.09 10.39 9.64
C ILE A 23 -24.35 9.54 9.74
N ALA A 24 -25.53 10.17 9.62
CA ALA A 24 -26.80 9.49 9.39
C ALA A 24 -26.88 9.12 7.91
N ALA A 25 -26.49 7.89 7.58
CA ALA A 25 -26.39 7.45 6.19
C ALA A 25 -27.78 7.15 5.62
N ASP A 26 -28.17 7.88 4.55
CA ASP A 26 -29.34 7.62 3.73
C ASP A 26 -29.09 6.49 2.72
N ARG A 27 -27.87 6.47 2.12
CA ARG A 27 -27.44 5.44 1.17
C ARG A 27 -25.99 5.04 1.38
N ILE A 28 -25.74 3.72 1.31
CA ILE A 28 -24.42 3.12 1.39
C ILE A 28 -24.28 2.13 0.23
N ASP A 29 -23.45 2.47 -0.77
CA ASP A 29 -23.20 1.63 -1.94
C ASP A 29 -21.77 1.09 -1.87
N TYR A 30 -21.62 -0.23 -2.00
CA TYR A 30 -20.28 -0.83 -2.15
C TYR A 30 -19.59 -0.31 -3.41
N ALA A 31 -18.31 0.05 -3.28
CA ALA A 31 -17.50 0.52 -4.40
C ALA A 31 -16.41 -0.54 -4.70
N PRO A 32 -16.55 -1.35 -5.77
CA PRO A 32 -15.61 -2.42 -6.11
C PRO A 32 -14.37 -1.84 -6.79
N VAL A 33 -13.60 -1.03 -6.07
CA VAL A 33 -12.38 -0.35 -6.54
C VAL A 33 -11.19 -0.74 -5.68
N GLY A 34 -9.98 -0.57 -6.21
CA GLY A 34 -8.73 -0.83 -5.49
C GLY A 34 -8.48 -2.32 -5.18
N ALA A 35 -7.44 -2.54 -4.38
CA ALA A 35 -7.02 -3.82 -3.81
C ALA A 35 -6.72 -3.65 -2.32
N GLY A 36 -6.72 -4.74 -1.54
CA GLY A 36 -6.33 -4.71 -0.12
C GLY A 36 -7.34 -4.10 0.85
N SER A 37 -8.29 -3.26 0.39
CA SER A 37 -9.30 -2.59 1.23
C SER A 37 -10.69 -2.67 0.61
N HIS A 38 -11.72 -2.59 1.44
CA HIS A 38 -13.12 -2.55 1.02
C HIS A 38 -13.64 -1.12 1.10
N HIS A 39 -14.41 -0.70 0.09
CA HIS A 39 -14.82 0.69 -0.03
C HIS A 39 -16.32 0.85 -0.18
N TRP A 40 -16.86 1.96 0.36
CA TRP A 40 -18.27 2.35 0.20
C TRP A 40 -18.40 3.83 -0.12
N ARG A 41 -19.32 4.13 -1.01
CA ARG A 41 -19.82 5.48 -1.22
C ARG A 41 -20.98 5.69 -0.24
N VAL A 42 -20.86 6.68 0.62
CA VAL A 42 -21.86 7.00 1.64
C VAL A 42 -22.47 8.35 1.31
N VAL A 43 -23.80 8.41 1.26
CA VAL A 43 -24.56 9.65 1.16
C VAL A 43 -25.32 9.82 2.47
N ALA A 44 -25.06 10.90 3.18
CA ALA A 44 -25.76 11.24 4.39
C ALA A 44 -27.15 11.85 4.09
N ASP A 45 -28.03 11.91 5.09
CA ASP A 45 -29.39 12.45 4.97
C ASP A 45 -29.44 13.95 4.58
N ASP A 46 -28.36 14.71 4.88
CA ASP A 46 -28.14 16.08 4.43
C ASP A 46 -27.57 16.20 3.01
N GLY A 47 -27.39 15.07 2.29
CA GLY A 47 -26.85 15.00 0.95
C GLY A 47 -25.31 15.05 0.85
N VAL A 48 -24.59 15.16 1.99
CA VAL A 48 -23.12 15.14 1.99
C VAL A 48 -22.62 13.76 1.58
N ARG A 49 -21.69 13.73 0.61
CA ARG A 49 -21.04 12.50 0.14
C ARG A 49 -19.71 12.29 0.85
N THR A 50 -19.48 11.06 1.30
CA THR A 50 -18.20 10.62 1.88
C THR A 50 -17.78 9.28 1.27
N PHE A 51 -16.50 8.96 1.41
CA PHE A 51 -15.92 7.69 1.01
C PHE A 51 -15.44 6.96 2.26
N ALA A 52 -15.97 5.76 2.51
CA ALA A 52 -15.61 4.95 3.65
C ALA A 52 -14.70 3.80 3.20
N THR A 53 -13.58 3.62 3.88
CA THR A 53 -12.65 2.51 3.66
C THR A 53 -12.66 1.62 4.90
N VAL A 54 -12.87 0.33 4.69
CA VAL A 54 -12.83 -0.69 5.74
C VAL A 54 -11.72 -1.68 5.42
N ASP A 55 -10.80 -1.81 6.34
CA ASP A 55 -9.64 -2.69 6.25
C ASP A 55 -9.85 -3.94 7.09
N HIS A 56 -9.61 -5.11 6.50
CA HIS A 56 -9.56 -6.36 7.26
C HIS A 56 -8.15 -6.53 7.85
N LEU A 57 -8.02 -6.27 9.15
CA LEU A 57 -6.74 -6.21 9.84
C LEU A 57 -5.91 -7.50 9.76
N GLY A 58 -6.56 -8.65 9.71
CA GLY A 58 -5.87 -9.95 9.53
C GLY A 58 -5.31 -10.18 8.12
N GLN A 59 -5.63 -9.30 7.16
CA GLN A 59 -5.12 -9.38 5.78
C GLN A 59 -4.02 -8.34 5.49
N LYS A 60 -3.68 -7.48 6.48
CA LYS A 60 -2.67 -6.42 6.33
C LYS A 60 -1.36 -6.79 7.04
N ALA A 61 -0.80 -7.94 6.66
CA ALA A 61 0.42 -8.48 7.28
C ALA A 61 1.64 -7.56 7.18
N TRP A 62 1.64 -6.61 6.24
CA TRP A 62 2.71 -5.59 6.14
C TRP A 62 2.62 -4.49 7.19
N LEU A 63 1.47 -4.32 7.84
CA LEU A 63 1.27 -3.34 8.91
C LEU A 63 1.51 -3.92 10.31
N GLY A 64 1.48 -5.25 10.46
CA GLY A 64 1.73 -5.93 11.71
C GLY A 64 1.38 -7.42 11.69
N ASP A 65 1.97 -8.18 12.60
CA ASP A 65 1.86 -9.64 12.67
C ASP A 65 0.52 -10.12 13.24
N ASP A 66 -0.27 -9.24 13.83
CA ASP A 66 -1.60 -9.52 14.37
C ASP A 66 -2.56 -8.32 14.17
N PRO A 67 -3.88 -8.47 14.37
CA PRO A 67 -4.85 -7.40 14.16
C PRO A 67 -4.63 -6.14 15.00
N ASP A 68 -4.02 -6.24 16.19
CA ASP A 68 -3.74 -5.08 17.03
C ASP A 68 -2.53 -4.30 16.52
N ALA A 69 -1.47 -5.01 16.12
CA ALA A 69 -0.30 -4.42 15.49
C ALA A 69 -0.68 -3.79 14.12
N ALA A 70 -1.48 -4.49 13.30
CA ALA A 70 -1.96 -3.96 12.02
C ALA A 70 -2.82 -2.70 12.21
N PHE A 71 -3.70 -2.66 13.22
CA PHE A 71 -4.47 -1.46 13.56
C PHE A 71 -3.57 -0.30 13.98
N ALA A 72 -2.55 -0.57 14.79
CA ALA A 72 -1.61 0.46 15.23
C ALA A 72 -0.78 1.02 14.06
N GLY A 73 -0.31 0.15 13.16
CA GLY A 73 0.41 0.52 11.94
C GLY A 73 -0.45 1.36 11.00
N LEU A 74 -1.68 0.92 10.71
CA LEU A 74 -2.63 1.65 9.88
C LEU A 74 -2.98 3.03 10.47
N ARG A 75 -3.18 3.10 11.79
CA ARG A 75 -3.45 4.36 12.47
C ARG A 75 -2.25 5.32 12.33
N ALA A 76 -1.03 4.84 12.53
CA ALA A 76 0.17 5.65 12.37
C ALA A 76 0.29 6.22 10.93
N ALA A 77 0.00 5.41 9.92
CA ALA A 77 -0.02 5.83 8.52
C ALA A 77 -1.08 6.93 8.26
N LEU A 78 -2.31 6.72 8.72
CA LEU A 78 -3.41 7.67 8.52
C LEU A 78 -3.26 8.96 9.36
N ASP A 79 -2.69 8.89 10.56
CA ASP A 79 -2.33 10.06 11.36
C ASP A 79 -1.25 10.89 10.65
N THR A 80 -0.29 10.22 9.97
CA THR A 80 0.71 10.87 9.12
C THR A 80 0.07 11.60 7.94
N ALA A 81 -0.86 10.96 7.23
CA ALA A 81 -1.60 11.59 6.14
C ALA A 81 -2.38 12.82 6.63
N THR A 82 -2.98 12.73 7.82
CA THR A 82 -3.69 13.85 8.46
C THR A 82 -2.72 15.01 8.79
N ALA A 83 -1.52 14.70 9.29
CA ALA A 83 -0.50 15.71 9.56
C ALA A 83 0.02 16.37 8.26
N LEU A 84 0.22 15.60 7.18
CA LEU A 84 0.59 16.11 5.86
C LEU A 84 -0.47 17.09 5.32
N ALA A 85 -1.75 16.70 5.33
CA ALA A 85 -2.84 17.58 4.91
C ALA A 85 -2.92 18.85 5.79
N GLY A 86 -2.73 18.71 7.10
CA GLY A 86 -2.70 19.80 8.07
C GLY A 86 -1.52 20.76 7.88
N SER A 87 -0.43 20.33 7.26
CA SER A 87 0.71 21.18 6.91
C SER A 87 0.50 22.02 5.64
N GLY A 88 -0.68 21.94 5.02
CA GLY A 88 -1.03 22.72 3.84
C GLY A 88 -0.82 22.00 2.50
N LEU A 89 -0.51 20.71 2.51
CA LEU A 89 -0.42 19.89 1.30
C LEU A 89 -1.83 19.54 0.80
N GLY A 90 -2.48 20.48 0.09
CA GLY A 90 -3.88 20.36 -0.34
C GLY A 90 -4.18 19.22 -1.32
N PHE A 91 -3.16 18.57 -1.87
CA PHE A 91 -3.30 17.38 -2.71
C PHE A 91 -3.34 16.06 -1.93
N VAL A 92 -3.11 16.09 -0.62
CA VAL A 92 -3.20 14.92 0.27
C VAL A 92 -4.66 14.69 0.67
N VAL A 93 -5.26 13.59 0.23
CA VAL A 93 -6.60 13.20 0.65
C VAL A 93 -6.49 12.39 1.94
N ALA A 94 -6.51 13.07 3.06
CA ALA A 94 -6.44 12.47 4.40
C ALA A 94 -7.83 12.06 4.92
N PRO A 95 -7.90 11.09 5.87
CA PRO A 95 -9.16 10.75 6.52
C PRO A 95 -9.72 11.92 7.33
N ARG A 96 -11.05 12.01 7.39
CA ARG A 96 -11.76 12.94 8.26
C ARG A 96 -11.63 12.46 9.71
N PRO A 97 -11.23 13.32 10.64
CA PRO A 97 -11.18 12.92 12.04
C PRO A 97 -12.59 12.54 12.54
N SER A 98 -12.67 11.51 13.36
CA SER A 98 -13.89 11.14 14.08
C SER A 98 -14.25 12.22 15.10
N ALA A 99 -15.41 12.14 15.73
CA ALA A 99 -15.84 13.04 16.81
C ALA A 99 -14.84 13.04 17.99
N GLY A 100 -14.12 11.94 18.20
CA GLY A 100 -13.03 11.83 19.17
C GLY A 100 -11.66 12.26 18.66
N GLY A 101 -11.55 12.77 17.42
CA GLY A 101 -10.29 13.21 16.82
C GLY A 101 -9.43 12.10 16.20
N ALA A 102 -9.88 10.85 16.18
CA ALA A 102 -9.14 9.73 15.59
C ALA A 102 -9.32 9.67 14.07
N SER A 103 -8.24 9.33 13.35
CA SER A 103 -8.25 9.09 11.90
C SER A 103 -8.88 7.74 11.51
N LEU A 104 -8.95 6.79 12.47
CA LEU A 104 -9.36 5.41 12.27
C LEU A 104 -10.10 4.90 13.49
N LEU A 105 -11.18 4.12 13.28
CA LEU A 105 -11.91 3.45 14.36
C LEU A 105 -12.00 1.95 14.10
N ARG A 106 -11.97 1.12 15.17
CA ARG A 106 -12.25 -0.30 15.07
C ARG A 106 -13.73 -0.58 14.82
N VAL A 107 -14.01 -1.59 14.00
CA VAL A 107 -15.33 -2.16 13.79
C VAL A 107 -15.25 -3.66 14.09
N GLY A 108 -15.68 -4.07 15.27
CA GLY A 108 -15.44 -5.41 15.80
C GLY A 108 -13.95 -5.67 16.06
N GLU A 109 -13.56 -6.94 16.01
CA GLU A 109 -12.18 -7.36 16.29
C GLU A 109 -11.27 -7.28 15.05
N LEU A 110 -11.83 -7.53 13.86
CA LEU A 110 -11.07 -7.76 12.63
C LEU A 110 -11.07 -6.59 11.66
N PHE A 111 -11.91 -5.56 11.86
CA PHE A 111 -12.02 -4.48 10.89
C PHE A 111 -11.64 -3.13 11.49
N ALA A 112 -11.18 -2.25 10.61
CA ALA A 112 -10.95 -0.84 10.91
C ALA A 112 -11.64 0.03 9.85
N LEU A 113 -12.21 1.16 10.25
CA LEU A 113 -12.95 2.09 9.41
C LEU A 113 -12.29 3.46 9.43
N ALA A 114 -11.98 3.97 8.23
CA ALA A 114 -11.62 5.36 7.99
C ALA A 114 -12.64 6.02 7.05
N VAL A 115 -12.93 7.30 7.26
CA VAL A 115 -13.86 8.07 6.44
C VAL A 115 -13.13 9.24 5.78
N TYR A 116 -13.29 9.37 4.47
CA TYR A 116 -12.64 10.39 3.65
C TYR A 116 -13.66 11.36 3.05
N PRO A 117 -13.24 12.60 2.69
CA PRO A 117 -14.05 13.41 1.80
C PRO A 117 -14.26 12.66 0.47
N PHE A 118 -15.45 12.77 -0.12
CA PHE A 118 -15.66 12.21 -1.45
C PHE A 118 -14.94 13.10 -2.48
N VAL A 119 -14.01 12.52 -3.20
CA VAL A 119 -13.29 13.20 -4.28
C VAL A 119 -13.90 12.81 -5.61
N ASP A 120 -14.37 13.81 -6.37
CA ASP A 120 -14.85 13.62 -7.73
C ASP A 120 -13.66 13.70 -8.68
N GLY A 121 -13.05 12.56 -8.96
CA GLY A 121 -11.82 12.43 -9.74
C GLY A 121 -11.76 11.10 -10.49
N ARG A 122 -10.82 11.02 -11.41
CA ARG A 122 -10.51 9.81 -12.17
C ARG A 122 -9.12 9.34 -11.81
N SER A 123 -8.97 8.09 -11.38
CA SER A 123 -7.66 7.43 -11.27
C SER A 123 -7.11 7.08 -12.65
N GLY A 124 -5.79 7.05 -12.79
CA GLY A 124 -5.13 6.36 -13.90
C GLY A 124 -5.25 4.84 -13.74
N ASP A 125 -4.96 4.10 -14.82
CA ASP A 125 -4.79 2.65 -14.74
C ASP A 125 -3.38 2.33 -14.25
N PHE A 126 -3.24 1.23 -13.51
CA PHE A 126 -1.94 0.81 -12.96
C PHE A 126 -0.89 0.60 -14.06
N ASP A 127 -1.32 0.08 -15.21
CA ASP A 127 -0.46 -0.20 -16.38
C ASP A 127 -0.15 1.05 -17.22
N ASP A 128 -0.77 2.19 -16.91
CA ASP A 128 -0.45 3.44 -17.58
C ASP A 128 0.99 3.86 -17.28
N ALA A 129 1.68 4.42 -18.28
CA ALA A 129 2.94 5.10 -18.03
C ALA A 129 2.69 6.21 -17.00
N PRO A 130 3.48 6.30 -15.90
CA PRO A 130 3.29 7.33 -14.91
C PRO A 130 3.35 8.70 -15.59
N ASP A 131 2.25 9.45 -15.55
CA ASP A 131 2.25 10.86 -15.93
C ASP A 131 2.96 11.63 -14.81
N GLY A 132 4.28 11.77 -14.96
CA GLY A 132 5.17 12.39 -13.98
C GLY A 132 4.95 13.88 -13.80
N GLU A 133 4.16 14.53 -14.69
CA GLU A 133 3.90 15.97 -14.59
C GLU A 133 3.14 16.30 -13.29
N GLY A 134 3.77 17.10 -12.43
CA GLY A 134 3.25 17.50 -11.13
C GLY A 134 3.38 16.43 -10.03
N VAL A 135 3.65 15.16 -10.36
CA VAL A 135 3.77 14.10 -9.35
C VAL A 135 5.10 14.19 -8.61
N VAL A 136 6.18 14.48 -9.31
CA VAL A 136 7.51 14.68 -8.70
C VAL A 136 7.49 15.83 -7.70
N GLU A 137 6.81 16.95 -8.03
CA GLU A 137 6.62 18.09 -7.15
C GLU A 137 5.80 17.73 -5.90
N MET A 138 4.72 16.93 -6.06
CA MET A 138 3.92 16.46 -4.94
C MET A 138 4.77 15.57 -4.01
N LEU A 139 5.54 14.63 -4.55
CA LEU A 139 6.43 13.77 -3.77
C LEU A 139 7.54 14.57 -3.09
N ALA A 140 8.17 15.53 -3.80
CA ALA A 140 9.16 16.42 -3.19
C ALA A 140 8.60 17.20 -2.00
N ALA A 141 7.33 17.66 -2.08
CA ALA A 141 6.66 18.35 -0.99
C ALA A 141 6.35 17.42 0.20
N VAL A 142 5.90 16.19 -0.05
CA VAL A 142 5.71 15.16 0.99
C VAL A 142 7.03 14.84 1.69
N HIS A 143 8.10 14.61 0.94
CA HIS A 143 9.44 14.30 1.46
C HIS A 143 10.08 15.47 2.22
N GLY A 144 9.60 16.70 2.00
CA GLY A 144 10.00 17.89 2.75
C GLY A 144 9.23 18.13 4.03
N ALA A 145 8.16 17.38 4.29
CA ALA A 145 7.27 17.60 5.44
C ALA A 145 7.80 16.88 6.71
N GLU A 146 8.94 17.31 7.24
CA GLU A 146 9.64 16.68 8.38
C GLU A 146 8.76 16.51 9.62
N ASN A 147 7.85 17.46 9.89
CA ASN A 147 6.96 17.40 11.07
C ASN A 147 5.98 16.21 11.02
N ALA A 148 5.62 15.72 9.85
CA ALA A 148 4.74 14.57 9.70
C ALA A 148 5.44 13.24 10.04
N ALA A 149 6.78 13.19 9.99
CA ALA A 149 7.57 12.00 10.31
C ALA A 149 7.39 11.51 11.76
N ALA A 150 6.95 12.38 12.67
CA ALA A 150 6.70 12.01 14.06
C ALA A 150 5.55 10.98 14.24
N HIS A 151 4.68 10.85 13.26
CA HIS A 151 3.54 9.91 13.27
C HIS A 151 3.83 8.64 12.48
N ALA A 152 4.71 8.72 11.47
CA ALA A 152 4.99 7.61 10.56
C ALA A 152 5.84 6.51 11.24
N SER A 153 5.51 5.26 10.92
CA SER A 153 6.40 4.14 11.24
C SER A 153 7.67 4.19 10.38
N ALA A 154 8.77 3.64 10.90
CA ALA A 154 9.99 3.47 10.14
C ALA A 154 9.98 2.09 9.47
N GLU A 155 9.89 2.05 8.16
CA GLU A 155 9.95 0.79 7.40
C GLU A 155 11.40 0.43 7.01
N GLY A 156 12.22 1.44 6.80
CA GLY A 156 13.59 1.24 6.37
C GLY A 156 13.70 0.69 4.95
N VAL A 157 14.50 -0.34 4.77
CA VAL A 157 14.82 -0.99 3.49
C VAL A 157 14.52 -2.50 3.50
N SER A 158 13.67 -2.95 4.41
CA SER A 158 13.29 -4.36 4.54
C SER A 158 12.13 -4.73 3.59
N VAL A 159 11.99 -6.03 3.31
CA VAL A 159 10.86 -6.58 2.54
C VAL A 159 9.68 -6.79 3.50
N PRO A 160 8.57 -6.04 3.39
CA PRO A 160 7.39 -6.25 4.21
C PRO A 160 6.81 -7.66 4.00
N GLY A 161 6.34 -8.29 5.07
CA GLY A 161 5.75 -9.64 4.98
C GLY A 161 6.74 -10.76 4.62
N ARG A 162 8.06 -10.52 4.64
CA ARG A 162 9.12 -11.50 4.33
C ARG A 162 8.94 -12.85 5.06
N SER A 163 8.41 -12.83 6.28
CA SER A 163 8.13 -14.03 7.07
C SER A 163 7.21 -15.02 6.35
N HIS A 164 6.25 -14.54 5.54
CA HIS A 164 5.35 -15.39 4.75
C HIS A 164 6.09 -16.10 3.62
N ILE A 165 7.05 -15.44 2.96
CA ILE A 165 7.90 -16.06 1.93
C ILE A 165 8.76 -17.14 2.58
N LEU A 166 9.43 -16.82 3.70
CA LEU A 166 10.30 -17.76 4.41
C LEU A 166 9.49 -18.96 4.96
N ALA A 167 8.29 -18.73 5.48
CA ALA A 167 7.40 -19.80 5.91
C ALA A 167 6.96 -20.70 4.74
N ALA A 168 6.69 -20.12 3.56
CA ALA A 168 6.37 -20.91 2.36
C ALA A 168 7.58 -21.72 1.88
N MET A 169 8.80 -21.17 1.99
CA MET A 169 10.04 -21.88 1.66
C MET A 169 10.31 -23.09 2.57
N GLN A 170 9.88 -23.04 3.82
CA GLN A 170 10.12 -24.10 4.83
C GLN A 170 8.98 -25.12 4.93
N ASP A 171 7.79 -24.80 4.40
CA ASP A 171 6.62 -25.68 4.51
C ASP A 171 6.61 -26.73 3.38
N GLU A 172 6.95 -27.96 3.75
CA GLU A 172 6.92 -29.12 2.85
C GLU A 172 5.53 -29.79 2.77
N ARG A 173 4.59 -29.37 3.62
CA ARG A 173 3.24 -29.95 3.66
C ARG A 173 2.41 -29.44 2.48
N PRO A 174 1.43 -30.26 2.03
CA PRO A 174 0.46 -29.80 1.04
C PRO A 174 -0.36 -28.61 1.55
N TRP A 175 -0.35 -27.49 0.82
CA TRP A 175 -1.22 -26.37 1.16
C TRP A 175 -2.68 -26.72 0.86
N SER A 176 -3.57 -26.41 1.81
CA SER A 176 -4.97 -26.88 1.80
C SER A 176 -5.97 -25.80 2.24
N GLY A 177 -5.61 -24.52 2.20
CA GLY A 177 -6.49 -23.41 2.62
C GLY A 177 -7.70 -23.22 1.69
N GLY A 178 -7.56 -23.50 0.38
CA GLY A 178 -8.62 -23.29 -0.59
C GLY A 178 -8.30 -23.77 -2.00
N PRO A 179 -9.13 -23.43 -2.99
CA PRO A 179 -8.99 -23.90 -4.38
C PRO A 179 -7.65 -23.56 -5.01
N PHE A 180 -7.09 -22.40 -4.71
CA PHE A 180 -5.82 -21.94 -5.27
C PHE A 180 -4.59 -22.36 -4.47
N SER A 181 -4.73 -22.94 -3.25
CA SER A 181 -3.58 -23.33 -2.42
C SER A 181 -2.62 -24.29 -3.14
N ARG A 182 -3.13 -25.36 -3.75
CA ARG A 182 -2.28 -26.33 -4.47
C ARG A 182 -1.69 -25.81 -5.78
N PRO A 183 -2.43 -25.06 -6.62
CA PRO A 183 -1.85 -24.35 -7.76
C PRO A 183 -0.73 -23.37 -7.34
N ALA A 184 -0.96 -22.54 -6.32
CA ALA A 184 0.02 -21.58 -5.80
C ALA A 184 1.28 -22.29 -5.27
N GLN A 185 1.10 -23.40 -4.51
CA GLN A 185 2.25 -24.20 -4.06
C GLN A 185 3.12 -24.68 -5.22
N ARG A 186 2.50 -25.23 -6.28
CA ARG A 186 3.26 -25.73 -7.45
C ARG A 186 4.01 -24.59 -8.17
N ALA A 187 3.37 -23.45 -8.37
CA ALA A 187 4.00 -22.28 -8.99
C ALA A 187 5.20 -21.79 -8.15
N PHE A 188 5.01 -21.67 -6.84
CA PHE A 188 6.07 -21.26 -5.92
C PHE A 188 7.24 -22.27 -5.88
N GLU A 189 6.95 -23.57 -5.79
CA GLU A 189 7.97 -24.62 -5.73
C GLU A 189 8.81 -24.67 -7.01
N ALA A 190 8.22 -24.42 -8.18
CA ALA A 190 8.93 -24.37 -9.47
C ALA A 190 9.97 -23.22 -9.52
N HIS A 191 9.75 -22.13 -8.76
CA HIS A 191 10.60 -20.94 -8.75
C HIS A 191 11.25 -20.66 -7.39
N ARG A 192 11.25 -21.63 -6.46
CA ARG A 192 11.79 -21.47 -5.10
C ARG A 192 13.24 -20.95 -5.10
N GLY A 193 14.07 -21.46 -5.99
CA GLY A 193 15.46 -21.01 -6.15
C GLY A 193 15.55 -19.56 -6.63
N ASP A 194 14.72 -19.20 -7.59
CA ASP A 194 14.65 -17.84 -8.13
C ASP A 194 14.24 -16.83 -7.04
N VAL A 195 13.24 -17.16 -6.23
CA VAL A 195 12.79 -16.33 -5.08
C VAL A 195 13.91 -16.21 -4.05
N ALA A 196 14.69 -17.28 -3.79
CA ALA A 196 15.83 -17.20 -2.87
C ALA A 196 16.91 -16.24 -3.39
N ASP A 197 17.20 -16.25 -4.68
CA ASP A 197 18.16 -15.34 -5.33
C ASP A 197 17.68 -13.87 -5.22
N LEU A 198 16.38 -13.62 -5.43
CA LEU A 198 15.78 -12.28 -5.31
C LEU A 198 15.83 -11.77 -3.88
N LEU A 199 15.54 -12.60 -2.89
CA LEU A 199 15.68 -12.23 -1.46
C LEU A 199 17.14 -11.89 -1.12
N ALA A 200 18.11 -12.67 -1.61
CA ALA A 200 19.52 -12.40 -1.41
C ALA A 200 19.97 -11.10 -2.10
N LEU A 201 19.43 -10.79 -3.29
CA LEU A 201 19.67 -9.51 -3.95
C LEU A 201 19.10 -8.35 -3.11
N ALA A 202 17.87 -8.45 -2.62
CA ALA A 202 17.27 -7.44 -1.77
C ALA A 202 18.12 -7.18 -0.52
N ASP A 203 18.61 -8.23 0.14
CA ASP A 203 19.51 -8.12 1.31
C ASP A 203 20.83 -7.40 0.99
N ARG A 204 21.44 -7.69 -0.17
CA ARG A 204 22.68 -7.01 -0.59
C ARG A 204 22.44 -5.53 -0.88
N LEU A 205 21.37 -5.20 -1.60
CA LEU A 205 21.01 -3.80 -1.91
C LEU A 205 20.68 -3.04 -0.62
N ALA A 206 19.87 -3.62 0.26
CA ALA A 206 19.52 -3.03 1.55
C ALA A 206 20.76 -2.70 2.38
N ALA A 207 21.68 -3.66 2.55
CA ALA A 207 22.91 -3.45 3.29
C ALA A 207 23.80 -2.34 2.69
N ALA A 208 23.86 -2.25 1.34
CA ALA A 208 24.61 -1.20 0.67
C ALA A 208 24.00 0.20 0.87
N ILE A 209 22.66 0.30 0.90
CA ILE A 209 21.94 1.56 1.13
C ILE A 209 22.09 2.00 2.58
N GLU A 210 21.92 1.10 3.54
CA GLU A 210 22.12 1.37 4.98
C GLU A 210 23.54 1.86 5.27
N ALA A 211 24.56 1.22 4.66
CA ALA A 211 25.97 1.64 4.82
C ALA A 211 26.25 3.06 4.33
N ARG A 212 25.44 3.60 3.41
CA ARG A 212 25.52 4.98 2.93
C ARG A 212 24.97 6.01 3.93
N GLY A 213 24.14 5.58 4.89
CA GLY A 213 23.61 6.41 5.97
C GLY A 213 22.83 7.64 5.49
N ARG A 214 22.08 7.51 4.39
CA ARG A 214 21.33 8.63 3.80
C ARG A 214 20.07 8.94 4.64
N PRO A 215 19.64 10.21 4.70
CA PRO A 215 18.42 10.57 5.42
C PRO A 215 17.19 9.90 4.81
N HIS A 216 16.34 9.36 5.66
CA HIS A 216 15.00 8.91 5.30
C HIS A 216 14.02 10.09 5.37
N VAL A 217 12.94 9.99 4.63
CA VAL A 217 11.86 10.99 4.52
C VAL A 217 10.51 10.31 4.70
N VAL A 218 9.46 11.10 4.94
CA VAL A 218 8.09 10.56 4.86
C VAL A 218 7.81 10.20 3.41
N THR A 219 7.44 8.96 3.15
CA THR A 219 7.11 8.44 1.82
C THR A 219 5.66 8.00 1.77
N HIS A 220 5.01 8.12 0.63
CA HIS A 220 3.68 7.56 0.37
C HIS A 220 3.73 6.03 0.32
N GLY A 221 4.68 5.52 -0.44
CA GLY A 221 4.93 4.08 -0.63
C GLY A 221 4.38 3.53 -1.93
N GLU A 222 3.24 3.98 -2.37
CA GLU A 222 2.53 3.50 -3.56
C GLU A 222 1.97 4.64 -4.43
N PRO A 223 2.79 5.61 -4.88
CA PRO A 223 2.31 6.75 -5.69
C PRO A 223 2.14 6.37 -7.17
N HIS A 224 1.53 5.21 -7.43
CA HIS A 224 1.24 4.74 -8.79
C HIS A 224 -0.01 5.42 -9.37
N PRO A 225 -0.26 5.34 -10.71
CA PRO A 225 -1.38 6.04 -11.35
C PRO A 225 -2.75 5.74 -10.74
N GLY A 226 -2.98 4.53 -10.20
CA GLY A 226 -4.22 4.16 -9.51
C GLY A 226 -4.50 4.98 -8.24
N ASN A 227 -3.45 5.49 -7.57
CA ASN A 227 -3.54 6.29 -6.35
C ASN A 227 -3.43 7.80 -6.62
N ILE A 228 -3.40 8.21 -7.89
CA ILE A 228 -3.40 9.59 -8.32
C ILE A 228 -4.73 9.90 -8.99
N LEU A 229 -5.56 10.73 -8.33
CA LEU A 229 -6.83 11.15 -8.92
C LEU A 229 -6.66 12.49 -9.63
N THR A 230 -7.04 12.53 -10.92
CA THR A 230 -7.19 13.78 -11.66
C THR A 230 -8.58 14.36 -11.40
N THR A 231 -8.62 15.56 -10.84
CA THR A 231 -9.84 16.31 -10.51
C THR A 231 -9.93 17.60 -11.32
N ALA A 232 -11.04 18.32 -11.22
CA ALA A 232 -11.15 19.66 -11.79
C ALA A 232 -10.16 20.67 -11.16
N GLY A 233 -9.70 20.41 -9.93
CA GLY A 233 -8.75 21.25 -9.20
C GLY A 233 -7.28 20.84 -9.34
N GLY A 234 -6.98 19.81 -10.12
CA GLY A 234 -5.64 19.25 -10.27
C GLY A 234 -5.54 17.82 -9.76
N LYS A 235 -4.32 17.29 -9.66
CA LYS A 235 -4.06 15.94 -9.15
C LYS A 235 -4.08 15.91 -7.63
N VAL A 236 -4.60 14.81 -7.05
CA VAL A 236 -4.53 14.53 -5.62
C VAL A 236 -4.05 13.10 -5.39
N LEU A 237 -3.40 12.85 -4.23
CA LEU A 237 -2.93 11.54 -3.79
C LEU A 237 -3.92 10.96 -2.78
N VAL A 238 -4.27 9.69 -2.99
CA VAL A 238 -5.14 8.88 -2.12
C VAL A 238 -4.40 7.62 -1.69
N ASP A 239 -4.99 6.85 -0.78
CA ASP A 239 -4.49 5.55 -0.32
C ASP A 239 -3.15 5.65 0.44
N TRP A 240 -3.23 6.22 1.64
CA TRP A 240 -2.10 6.50 2.51
C TRP A 240 -1.80 5.41 3.54
N ASP A 241 -2.28 4.18 3.34
CA ASP A 241 -2.13 3.10 4.31
C ASP A 241 -0.71 2.51 4.39
N THR A 242 0.14 2.79 3.38
CA THR A 242 1.54 2.37 3.32
C THR A 242 2.54 3.45 3.70
N VAL A 243 2.08 4.61 4.19
CA VAL A 243 2.97 5.72 4.61
C VAL A 243 3.98 5.26 5.65
N SER A 244 5.26 5.56 5.39
CA SER A 244 6.35 5.28 6.31
C SER A 244 7.54 6.22 6.11
N VAL A 245 8.49 6.20 7.06
CA VAL A 245 9.78 6.88 6.92
C VAL A 245 10.77 5.92 6.27
N ALA A 246 11.21 6.26 5.05
CA ALA A 246 12.07 5.43 4.21
C ALA A 246 12.96 6.29 3.30
N PRO A 247 13.91 5.71 2.56
CA PRO A 247 14.59 6.41 1.46
C PRO A 247 13.58 6.96 0.43
N PRO A 248 13.81 8.18 -0.12
CA PRO A 248 12.87 8.81 -1.06
C PRO A 248 12.63 7.99 -2.34
N GLU A 249 13.55 7.12 -2.70
CA GLU A 249 13.45 6.23 -3.84
C GLU A 249 12.29 5.24 -3.75
N ARG A 250 11.74 5.01 -2.54
CA ARG A 250 10.52 4.24 -2.31
C ARG A 250 9.31 4.80 -3.07
N ASP A 251 9.29 6.10 -3.31
CA ASP A 251 8.23 6.75 -4.08
C ASP A 251 8.64 7.05 -5.53
N LEU A 252 9.93 6.92 -5.86
CA LEU A 252 10.46 7.33 -7.17
C LEU A 252 10.66 6.17 -8.15
N TRP A 253 10.76 4.92 -7.69
CA TRP A 253 11.09 3.77 -8.53
C TRP A 253 10.08 3.54 -9.68
N GLY A 254 8.82 3.91 -9.49
CA GLY A 254 7.79 3.86 -10.53
C GLY A 254 7.95 4.95 -11.60
N LEU A 255 8.57 6.09 -11.25
CA LEU A 255 8.76 7.25 -12.10
C LEU A 255 10.14 7.29 -12.78
N ALA A 256 11.14 6.63 -12.19
CA ALA A 256 12.51 6.61 -12.67
C ALA A 256 13.12 5.21 -12.54
N ARG A 257 13.91 4.80 -13.52
CA ARG A 257 14.69 3.55 -13.49
C ARG A 257 16.16 3.80 -13.15
N THR A 258 16.64 5.00 -13.45
CA THR A 258 18.03 5.42 -13.20
C THR A 258 18.06 6.84 -12.63
N PRO A 259 19.15 7.23 -11.95
CA PRO A 259 19.33 8.61 -11.48
C PRO A 259 19.37 9.66 -12.61
N GLY A 260 19.61 9.24 -13.86
CA GLY A 260 19.63 10.12 -15.04
C GLY A 260 18.26 10.33 -15.69
N ASP A 261 17.24 9.64 -15.26
CA ASP A 261 15.90 9.79 -15.82
C ASP A 261 15.29 11.15 -15.45
N PRO A 262 14.43 11.74 -16.31
CA PRO A 262 13.89 13.08 -16.10
C PRO A 262 13.25 13.29 -14.73
N ALA A 263 12.50 12.32 -14.22
CA ALA A 263 11.85 12.41 -12.90
C ALA A 263 12.87 12.44 -11.75
N ALA A 264 13.94 11.63 -11.83
CA ALA A 264 15.00 11.61 -10.82
C ALA A 264 15.84 12.90 -10.85
N VAL A 265 16.11 13.44 -12.04
CA VAL A 265 16.80 14.73 -12.20
C VAL A 265 15.95 15.86 -11.62
N ALA A 266 14.66 15.95 -11.99
CA ALA A 266 13.73 16.96 -11.47
C ALA A 266 13.62 16.88 -9.95
N TYR A 267 13.49 15.66 -9.37
CA TYR A 267 13.46 15.46 -7.92
C TYR A 267 14.74 15.99 -7.25
N THR A 268 15.91 15.70 -7.83
CA THR A 268 17.20 16.16 -7.31
C THR A 268 17.30 17.69 -7.34
N GLU A 269 16.82 18.32 -8.42
CA GLU A 269 16.80 19.80 -8.55
C GLU A 269 15.86 20.45 -7.53
N LEU A 270 14.67 19.86 -7.29
CA LEU A 270 13.69 20.39 -6.34
C LEU A 270 14.13 20.25 -4.87
N THR A 271 14.79 19.14 -4.54
CA THR A 271 15.06 18.78 -3.13
C THR A 271 16.51 18.93 -2.71
N GLY A 272 17.43 19.02 -3.65
CA GLY A 272 18.88 18.93 -3.41
C GLY A 272 19.35 17.52 -3.00
N ARG A 273 18.47 16.50 -3.03
CA ARG A 273 18.77 15.12 -2.67
C ARG A 273 19.04 14.31 -3.93
N PRO A 274 20.28 13.86 -4.20
CA PRO A 274 20.57 13.00 -5.34
C PRO A 274 19.89 11.64 -5.18
N VAL A 275 19.29 11.13 -6.26
CA VAL A 275 18.65 9.83 -6.31
C VAL A 275 19.68 8.71 -6.37
N ASP A 276 19.47 7.63 -5.62
CA ASP A 276 20.34 6.46 -5.56
C ASP A 276 19.79 5.33 -6.45
N GLY A 277 20.58 4.90 -7.44
CA GLY A 277 20.18 3.85 -8.37
C GLY A 277 19.97 2.47 -7.73
N ASP A 278 20.79 2.12 -6.71
CA ASP A 278 20.58 0.86 -5.98
C ASP A 278 19.30 0.90 -5.13
N ALA A 279 18.92 2.08 -4.63
CA ALA A 279 17.69 2.24 -3.88
C ALA A 279 16.45 2.18 -4.81
N LEU A 280 16.51 2.75 -6.02
CA LEU A 280 15.45 2.55 -7.03
C LEU A 280 15.26 1.06 -7.35
N ASP A 281 16.35 0.34 -7.57
CA ASP A 281 16.30 -1.11 -7.85
C ASP A 281 15.75 -1.87 -6.64
N LEU A 282 16.19 -1.53 -5.42
CA LEU A 282 15.70 -2.20 -4.21
C LEU A 282 14.19 -2.03 -4.05
N PHE A 283 13.65 -0.81 -4.17
CA PHE A 283 12.23 -0.60 -3.95
C PHE A 283 11.36 -1.19 -5.06
N ARG A 284 11.86 -1.28 -6.30
CA ARG A 284 11.21 -2.05 -7.36
C ARG A 284 11.16 -3.54 -7.02
N LEU A 285 12.26 -4.11 -6.51
CA LEU A 285 12.32 -5.50 -6.08
C LEU A 285 11.45 -5.76 -4.84
N ILE A 286 11.44 -4.83 -3.89
CA ILE A 286 10.58 -4.89 -2.70
C ILE A 286 9.10 -4.93 -3.11
N TRP A 287 8.69 -4.20 -4.14
CA TRP A 287 7.33 -4.23 -4.65
C TRP A 287 6.90 -5.65 -5.02
N ASP A 288 7.67 -6.32 -5.88
CA ASP A 288 7.39 -7.70 -6.30
C ASP A 288 7.42 -8.69 -5.13
N LEU A 289 8.38 -8.54 -4.21
CA LEU A 289 8.52 -9.43 -3.05
C LEU A 289 7.43 -9.20 -1.98
N LYS A 290 6.99 -7.94 -1.77
CA LYS A 290 5.87 -7.61 -0.89
C LYS A 290 4.58 -8.24 -1.41
N ASP A 291 4.29 -8.06 -2.71
CA ASP A 291 3.11 -8.65 -3.34
C ASP A 291 3.15 -10.18 -3.27
N LEU A 292 4.31 -10.80 -3.53
CA LEU A 292 4.49 -12.23 -3.35
C LEU A 292 4.19 -12.68 -1.91
N ALA A 293 4.67 -11.93 -0.92
CA ALA A 293 4.42 -12.24 0.49
C ALA A 293 2.93 -12.20 0.83
N GLU A 294 2.20 -11.20 0.32
CA GLU A 294 0.77 -11.05 0.50
C GLU A 294 -0.02 -12.18 -0.17
N TYR A 295 0.27 -12.48 -1.44
CA TYR A 295 -0.37 -13.58 -2.15
C TYR A 295 -0.11 -14.94 -1.48
N LEU A 296 1.10 -15.18 -0.99
CA LEU A 296 1.42 -16.38 -0.21
C LEU A 296 0.63 -16.44 1.11
N HIS A 297 0.46 -15.32 1.79
CA HIS A 297 -0.34 -15.24 3.00
C HIS A 297 -1.79 -15.64 2.73
N VAL A 298 -2.43 -15.02 1.76
CA VAL A 298 -3.84 -15.26 1.43
C VAL A 298 -4.07 -16.65 0.86
N LEU A 299 -3.27 -17.09 -0.11
CA LEU A 299 -3.49 -18.35 -0.82
C LEU A 299 -3.12 -19.60 -0.01
N ARG A 300 -2.40 -19.46 1.10
CA ARG A 300 -2.15 -20.53 2.08
C ARG A 300 -3.20 -20.56 3.20
N ALA A 301 -3.86 -19.44 3.48
CA ALA A 301 -4.95 -19.33 4.45
C ALA A 301 -6.28 -19.88 3.87
N PRO A 302 -7.32 -20.10 4.71
CA PRO A 302 -8.65 -20.44 4.23
C PRO A 302 -9.21 -19.40 3.27
N HIS A 303 -9.57 -19.80 2.04
CA HIS A 303 -10.16 -18.94 1.03
C HIS A 303 -11.13 -19.69 0.13
N THR A 304 -12.00 -18.93 -0.57
CA THR A 304 -12.94 -19.42 -1.57
C THR A 304 -12.53 -18.91 -2.96
N GLU A 305 -13.03 -19.55 -4.00
CA GLU A 305 -12.85 -19.10 -5.39
C GLU A 305 -13.73 -17.88 -5.65
N ASN A 306 -13.12 -16.77 -6.00
CA ASN A 306 -13.77 -15.54 -6.40
C ASN A 306 -12.80 -14.67 -7.22
N GLU A 307 -13.27 -13.53 -7.75
CA GLU A 307 -12.48 -12.66 -8.61
C GLU A 307 -11.21 -12.10 -7.92
N ASP A 308 -11.27 -11.85 -6.62
CA ASP A 308 -10.13 -11.36 -5.84
C ASP A 308 -9.05 -12.44 -5.70
N THR A 309 -9.42 -13.67 -5.30
CA THR A 309 -8.47 -14.78 -5.14
C THR A 309 -7.89 -15.28 -6.47
N GLU A 310 -8.65 -15.18 -7.58
CA GLU A 310 -8.12 -15.42 -8.93
C GLU A 310 -7.05 -14.39 -9.31
N ARG A 311 -7.27 -13.12 -8.98
CA ARG A 311 -6.30 -12.06 -9.24
C ARG A 311 -5.03 -12.27 -8.42
N GLU A 312 -5.15 -12.61 -7.15
CA GLU A 312 -4.01 -12.92 -6.28
C GLU A 312 -3.20 -14.12 -6.76
N PHE A 313 -3.87 -15.15 -7.27
CA PHE A 313 -3.17 -16.29 -7.84
C PHE A 313 -2.38 -15.91 -9.11
N ARG A 314 -2.97 -15.11 -10.02
CA ARG A 314 -2.24 -14.60 -11.19
C ARG A 314 -1.08 -13.68 -10.79
N GLY A 315 -1.26 -12.86 -9.77
CA GLY A 315 -0.20 -12.02 -9.20
C GLY A 315 0.95 -12.85 -8.65
N LEU A 316 0.66 -13.93 -7.92
CA LEU A 316 1.69 -14.86 -7.44
C LEU A 316 2.50 -15.47 -8.62
N GLU A 317 1.82 -15.95 -9.67
CA GLU A 317 2.49 -16.50 -10.85
C GLU A 317 3.42 -15.48 -11.53
N HIS A 318 3.01 -14.21 -11.54
CA HIS A 318 3.86 -13.12 -12.03
C HIS A 318 5.09 -12.95 -11.12
N CYS A 319 4.88 -12.68 -9.82
CA CYS A 319 5.96 -12.36 -8.88
C CYS A 319 7.02 -13.45 -8.75
N VAL A 320 6.67 -14.75 -8.88
CA VAL A 320 7.67 -15.82 -8.84
C VAL A 320 8.51 -15.89 -10.12
N SER A 321 8.08 -15.29 -11.22
CA SER A 321 8.72 -15.37 -12.55
C SER A 321 9.64 -14.19 -12.89
N VAL A 322 9.71 -13.15 -12.07
CA VAL A 322 10.43 -11.89 -12.39
C VAL A 322 11.96 -11.99 -12.35
N ARG A 323 12.54 -13.12 -11.89
CA ARG A 323 14.01 -13.27 -11.77
C ARG A 323 14.78 -12.85 -13.02
N GLY A 324 14.22 -13.12 -14.22
CA GLY A 324 14.84 -12.75 -15.48
C GLY A 324 15.08 -11.25 -15.67
N GLU A 325 14.24 -10.42 -15.08
CA GLU A 325 14.38 -8.96 -15.11
C GLU A 325 15.59 -8.46 -14.30
N TRP A 326 16.06 -9.29 -13.36
CA TRP A 326 17.17 -9.00 -12.44
C TRP A 326 18.48 -9.69 -12.82
N ALA A 327 18.55 -10.38 -13.98
CA ALA A 327 19.71 -11.18 -14.37
C ALA A 327 21.03 -10.37 -14.29
N GLY A 328 21.05 -9.13 -14.77
CA GLY A 328 22.23 -8.26 -14.70
C GLY A 328 22.62 -7.75 -13.31
N ARG A 329 21.83 -8.04 -12.27
CA ARG A 329 22.10 -7.70 -10.87
C ARG A 329 22.37 -8.92 -9.99
N LEU A 330 22.13 -10.13 -10.52
CA LEU A 330 22.33 -11.40 -9.80
C LEU A 330 23.75 -11.97 -9.96
N ASP A 331 24.43 -11.58 -11.04
CA ASP A 331 25.85 -11.90 -11.33
C ASP A 331 26.79 -10.97 -10.51
#